data_7c3a56296e119aebd489ecaaddd2493c
#
_entry.id   7c3a56296e119aebd489ecaaddd2493c
#
_cell.length_a   1.000
_cell.length_b   1.000
_cell.length_c   1.000
_cell.angle_alpha   90.00
_cell.angle_beta   90.00
_cell.angle_gamma   90.00
#
_symmetry.space_group_name_H-M   'P 1'
#
loop_
_entity.id
_entity.type
_entity.pdbx_description
1 polymer ?
#
loop_
_entity_poly.entity_id
_entity_poly.type
_entity_poly.pdbx_seq_one_letter_code
_entity_poly.pdbx_strand_id
1 'polypeptide(L)'
;MAVKVINTDVLIIGSGAAGLRASIEARRQGVEVLLASKTLTGVANCSIFSGGAFAAAFGTMTKENHFRTTITAGKLINDQGLVEVLVDEAASRLLELQEFGVKLSIGNGSCRVLDGSFPMQGAGLIHPLVKHARSIGVKMLENTMITDLLGSGIVNGAVGFNALNGERVAIGANAVVL
;
A
#
# COMPACT_ATOMS: atom_id res chain seq x y z
N MET A 1 9.93 -29.86 12.06
CA MET A 1 9.12 -29.38 10.94
C MET A 1 10.05 -28.61 10.00
N ALA A 2 9.97 -28.84 8.70
CA ALA A 2 10.75 -28.12 7.71
C ALA A 2 10.32 -26.64 7.68
N VAL A 3 11.27 -25.74 7.43
CA VAL A 3 11.02 -24.32 7.23
C VAL A 3 11.10 -24.05 5.73
N LYS A 4 10.08 -23.44 5.17
CA LYS A 4 10.09 -22.98 3.78
C LYS A 4 10.97 -21.74 3.67
N VAL A 5 11.99 -21.77 2.83
CA VAL A 5 12.88 -20.64 2.59
C VAL A 5 12.54 -20.00 1.24
N ILE A 6 12.39 -18.67 1.22
CA ILE A 6 12.11 -17.87 0.05
C ILE A 6 13.12 -16.73 0.00
N ASN A 7 13.60 -16.36 -1.21
CA ASN A 7 14.43 -15.18 -1.39
C ASN A 7 13.78 -14.23 -2.39
N THR A 8 13.97 -12.92 -2.18
CA THR A 8 13.49 -11.85 -3.04
C THR A 8 14.40 -10.62 -2.92
N ASP A 9 14.33 -9.67 -3.85
CA ASP A 9 15.06 -8.42 -3.68
C ASP A 9 14.37 -7.52 -2.65
N VAL A 10 13.04 -7.37 -2.77
CA VAL A 10 12.25 -6.54 -1.87
C VAL A 10 11.10 -7.35 -1.29
N LEU A 11 11.04 -7.41 0.05
CA LEU A 11 9.90 -7.96 0.79
C LEU A 11 9.01 -6.80 1.24
N ILE A 12 7.73 -6.88 0.90
CA ILE A 12 6.71 -5.95 1.38
C ILE A 12 5.74 -6.68 2.28
N ILE A 13 5.52 -6.16 3.49
CA ILE A 13 4.68 -6.77 4.51
C ILE A 13 3.37 -5.98 4.64
N GLY A 14 2.29 -6.57 4.17
CA GLY A 14 0.96 -5.99 4.20
C GLY A 14 0.42 -5.61 2.82
N SER A 15 -0.83 -5.99 2.56
CA SER A 15 -1.52 -5.84 1.27
C SER A 15 -2.60 -4.74 1.28
N GLY A 16 -2.43 -3.72 2.12
CA GLY A 16 -3.21 -2.49 2.05
C GLY A 16 -2.75 -1.58 0.89
N ALA A 17 -3.36 -0.40 0.78
CA ALA A 17 -3.04 0.54 -0.31
C ALA A 17 -1.55 0.91 -0.36
N ALA A 18 -0.92 1.16 0.80
CA ALA A 18 0.50 1.53 0.88
C ALA A 18 1.40 0.39 0.40
N GLY A 19 1.20 -0.84 0.92
CA GLY A 19 2.01 -1.99 0.51
C GLY A 19 1.83 -2.35 -0.97
N LEU A 20 0.60 -2.29 -1.50
CA LEU A 20 0.36 -2.48 -2.92
C LEU A 20 1.04 -1.41 -3.77
N ARG A 21 0.96 -0.13 -3.37
CA ARG A 21 1.63 0.95 -4.10
C ARG A 21 3.14 0.82 -4.06
N ALA A 22 3.70 0.48 -2.88
CA ALA A 22 5.13 0.20 -2.74
C ALA A 22 5.59 -0.98 -3.60
N SER A 23 4.79 -2.06 -3.66
CA SER A 23 5.13 -3.23 -4.48
C SER A 23 5.10 -2.93 -5.98
N ILE A 24 4.15 -2.12 -6.43
CA ILE A 24 4.08 -1.66 -7.82
C ILE A 24 5.32 -0.83 -8.18
N GLU A 25 5.68 0.13 -7.30
CA GLU A 25 6.85 0.97 -7.56
C GLU A 25 8.15 0.18 -7.59
N ALA A 26 8.40 -0.65 -6.59
CA ALA A 26 9.59 -1.49 -6.56
C ALA A 26 9.68 -2.38 -7.81
N ARG A 27 8.55 -2.98 -8.23
CA ARG A 27 8.52 -3.82 -9.43
C ARG A 27 8.80 -3.01 -10.71
N ARG A 28 8.34 -1.77 -10.80
CA ARG A 28 8.64 -0.84 -11.91
C ARG A 28 10.14 -0.52 -12.01
N GLN A 29 10.86 -0.53 -10.88
CA GLN A 29 12.33 -0.38 -10.85
C GLN A 29 13.08 -1.64 -11.28
N GLY A 30 12.39 -2.70 -11.67
CA GLY A 30 12.98 -3.91 -12.25
C GLY A 30 13.42 -4.97 -11.24
N VAL A 31 13.19 -4.77 -9.94
CA VAL A 31 13.57 -5.73 -8.89
C VAL A 31 12.51 -6.80 -8.65
N GLU A 32 12.89 -7.95 -8.10
CA GLU A 32 11.97 -8.99 -7.66
C GLU A 32 11.26 -8.57 -6.37
N VAL A 33 9.93 -8.64 -6.38
CA VAL A 33 9.11 -8.22 -5.24
C VAL A 33 8.23 -9.35 -4.75
N LEU A 34 8.30 -9.60 -3.44
CA LEU A 34 7.40 -10.49 -2.71
C LEU A 34 6.54 -9.67 -1.75
N LEU A 35 5.23 -9.70 -1.94
CA LEU A 35 4.27 -9.10 -1.03
C LEU A 35 3.68 -10.19 -0.13
N ALA A 36 3.95 -10.10 1.18
CA ALA A 36 3.41 -11.02 2.18
C ALA A 36 2.12 -10.44 2.80
N SER A 37 1.08 -11.26 2.88
CA SER A 37 -0.21 -10.88 3.45
C SER A 37 -0.71 -11.96 4.41
N LYS A 38 -1.19 -11.55 5.59
CA LYS A 38 -1.75 -12.47 6.59
C LYS A 38 -3.04 -13.17 6.14
N THR A 39 -3.71 -12.62 5.12
CA THR A 39 -4.90 -13.19 4.47
C THR A 39 -4.69 -13.20 2.96
N LEU A 40 -5.74 -13.40 2.17
CA LEU A 40 -5.71 -13.16 0.73
C LEU A 40 -5.36 -11.69 0.46
N THR A 41 -4.58 -11.46 -0.59
CA THR A 41 -4.10 -10.13 -0.96
C THR A 41 -5.25 -9.19 -1.30
N GLY A 42 -5.27 -8.04 -0.66
CA GLY A 42 -6.31 -7.05 -0.86
C GLY A 42 -7.63 -7.33 -0.12
N VAL A 43 -7.67 -8.39 0.70
CA VAL A 43 -8.81 -8.72 1.56
C VAL A 43 -8.46 -8.38 3.00
N ALA A 44 -9.40 -8.16 3.87
CA ALA A 44 -9.21 -7.96 5.31
C ALA A 44 -8.09 -6.94 5.69
N ASN A 45 -8.11 -5.76 5.09
CA ASN A 45 -7.25 -4.64 5.43
C ASN A 45 -8.07 -3.35 5.60
N CYS A 46 -7.53 -2.38 6.36
CA CYS A 46 -8.25 -1.12 6.63
C CYS A 46 -8.59 -0.34 5.36
N SER A 47 -7.76 -0.45 4.31
CA SER A 47 -7.95 0.29 3.08
C SER A 47 -9.21 -0.15 2.32
N ILE A 48 -9.60 -1.43 2.37
CA ILE A 48 -10.81 -1.91 1.69
C ILE A 48 -12.09 -1.39 2.36
N PHE A 49 -12.04 -1.14 3.67
CA PHE A 49 -13.15 -0.58 4.45
C PHE A 49 -13.16 0.95 4.50
N SER A 50 -12.21 1.61 3.83
CA SER A 50 -12.17 3.07 3.75
C SER A 50 -13.35 3.63 2.96
N GLY A 51 -13.69 4.90 3.21
CA GLY A 51 -14.75 5.61 2.48
C GLY A 51 -14.40 5.97 1.03
N GLY A 52 -13.23 5.57 0.54
CA GLY A 52 -12.80 5.77 -0.85
C GLY A 52 -12.68 7.24 -1.27
N ALA A 53 -12.41 8.15 -0.32
CA ALA A 53 -12.27 9.56 -0.59
C ALA A 53 -10.87 10.07 -0.21
N PHE A 54 -10.37 11.00 -0.99
CA PHE A 54 -9.07 11.62 -0.82
C PHE A 54 -9.18 13.13 -0.94
N ALA A 55 -8.44 13.87 -0.11
CA ALA A 55 -8.21 15.30 -0.30
C ALA A 55 -6.96 15.52 -1.16
N ALA A 56 -7.04 16.47 -2.10
CA ALA A 56 -5.91 16.89 -2.90
C ALA A 56 -6.17 18.26 -3.53
N ALA A 57 -5.13 18.92 -4.00
CA ALA A 57 -5.20 20.21 -4.64
C ALA A 57 -5.77 20.10 -6.07
N PHE A 58 -7.10 19.92 -6.16
CA PHE A 58 -7.85 19.93 -7.41
C PHE A 58 -8.78 21.15 -7.50
N GLY A 59 -8.98 21.66 -8.70
CA GLY A 59 -9.88 22.78 -8.95
C GLY A 59 -9.42 24.06 -8.25
N THR A 60 -10.26 24.62 -7.38
CA THR A 60 -9.96 25.85 -6.61
C THR A 60 -9.18 25.57 -5.32
N MET A 61 -8.99 24.31 -4.93
CA MET A 61 -8.15 23.94 -3.78
C MET A 61 -6.69 24.13 -4.12
N THR A 62 -6.05 25.12 -3.52
CA THR A 62 -4.60 25.34 -3.67
C THR A 62 -3.81 24.38 -2.77
N LYS A 63 -2.54 24.14 -3.11
CA LYS A 63 -1.62 23.37 -2.27
C LYS A 63 -1.50 23.98 -0.88
N GLU A 64 -1.40 25.29 -0.77
CA GLU A 64 -1.34 26.01 0.50
C GLU A 64 -2.58 25.75 1.38
N ASN A 65 -3.77 25.82 0.79
CA ASN A 65 -5.01 25.51 1.50
C ASN A 65 -5.08 24.05 1.93
N HIS A 66 -4.64 23.12 1.07
CA HIS A 66 -4.56 21.70 1.39
C HIS A 66 -3.58 21.46 2.55
N PHE A 67 -2.40 22.08 2.53
CA PHE A 67 -1.42 22.03 3.62
C PHE A 67 -2.03 22.53 4.93
N ARG A 68 -2.57 23.74 4.93
CA ARG A 68 -3.15 24.36 6.12
C ARG A 68 -4.28 23.53 6.72
N THR A 69 -5.19 23.00 5.90
CA THR A 69 -6.29 22.16 6.37
C THR A 69 -5.78 20.85 6.96
N THR A 70 -4.77 20.23 6.35
CA THR A 70 -4.16 18.99 6.84
C THR A 70 -3.48 19.20 8.20
N ILE A 71 -2.65 20.25 8.33
CA ILE A 71 -1.99 20.59 9.60
C ILE A 71 -3.00 20.90 10.69
N THR A 72 -4.05 21.67 10.37
CA THR A 72 -5.09 22.02 11.35
C THR A 72 -5.90 20.81 11.78
N ALA A 73 -6.26 19.91 10.84
CA ALA A 73 -6.95 18.66 11.17
C ALA A 73 -6.12 17.76 12.09
N GLY A 74 -4.81 17.71 11.86
CA GLY A 74 -3.85 17.00 12.71
C GLY A 74 -3.49 17.71 14.01
N LYS A 75 -4.14 18.84 14.34
CA LYS A 75 -3.90 19.62 15.58
C LYS A 75 -2.45 20.04 15.76
N LEU A 76 -1.73 20.28 14.67
CA LEU A 76 -0.32 20.71 14.61
C LEU A 76 0.69 19.66 15.12
N ILE A 77 0.29 18.41 15.35
CA ILE A 77 1.19 17.33 15.76
C ILE A 77 1.73 16.51 14.58
N ASN A 78 1.29 16.83 13.36
CA ASN A 78 1.80 16.23 12.13
C ASN A 78 3.28 16.57 11.93
N ASP A 79 4.02 15.68 11.30
CA ASP A 79 5.28 16.03 10.66
C ASP A 79 4.99 16.92 9.45
N GLN A 80 5.37 18.19 9.54
CA GLN A 80 5.07 19.18 8.52
C GLN A 80 5.81 18.92 7.22
N GLY A 81 7.02 18.36 7.26
CA GLY A 81 7.78 17.98 6.07
C GLY A 81 7.07 16.86 5.29
N LEU A 82 6.50 15.86 6.00
CA LEU A 82 5.68 14.84 5.35
C LEU A 82 4.38 15.40 4.76
N VAL A 83 3.78 16.40 5.41
CA VAL A 83 2.59 17.07 4.87
C VAL A 83 2.93 17.89 3.62
N GLU A 84 4.09 18.52 3.54
CA GLU A 84 4.56 19.22 2.34
C GLU A 84 4.65 18.23 1.16
N VAL A 85 5.32 17.09 1.36
CA VAL A 85 5.43 16.04 0.32
C VAL A 85 4.05 15.53 -0.08
N LEU A 86 3.17 15.24 0.89
CA LEU A 86 1.80 14.80 0.61
C LEU A 86 1.07 15.81 -0.29
N VAL A 87 1.09 17.08 0.07
CA VAL A 87 0.36 18.14 -0.67
C VAL A 87 0.94 18.37 -2.06
N ASP A 88 2.26 18.28 -2.20
CA ASP A 88 2.92 18.44 -3.48
C ASP A 88 2.62 17.31 -4.46
N GLU A 89 2.53 16.08 -3.97
CA GLU A 89 2.41 14.90 -4.81
C GLU A 89 0.97 14.36 -4.92
N ALA A 90 0.06 14.66 -3.98
CA ALA A 90 -1.24 13.99 -3.88
C ALA A 90 -2.03 14.01 -5.21
N ALA A 91 -2.10 15.15 -5.89
CA ALA A 91 -2.87 15.26 -7.13
C ALA A 91 -2.32 14.34 -8.23
N SER A 92 -1.01 14.34 -8.46
CA SER A 92 -0.37 13.50 -9.47
C SER A 92 -0.47 12.01 -9.11
N ARG A 93 -0.29 11.66 -7.83
CA ARG A 93 -0.40 10.28 -7.36
C ARG A 93 -1.83 9.73 -7.45
N LEU A 94 -2.84 10.56 -7.23
CA LEU A 94 -4.24 10.17 -7.42
C LEU A 94 -4.56 9.96 -8.91
N LEU A 95 -4.04 10.80 -9.80
CA LEU A 95 -4.20 10.59 -11.24
C LEU A 95 -3.50 9.31 -11.72
N GLU A 96 -2.32 9.00 -11.18
CA GLU A 96 -1.62 7.74 -11.47
C GLU A 96 -2.45 6.49 -11.14
N LEU A 97 -3.35 6.56 -10.13
CA LEU A 97 -4.23 5.43 -9.81
C LEU A 97 -5.15 5.04 -10.97
N GLN A 98 -5.49 5.98 -11.86
CA GLN A 98 -6.29 5.68 -13.04
C GLN A 98 -5.54 4.79 -14.02
N GLU A 99 -4.21 4.93 -14.12
CA GLU A 99 -3.37 4.04 -14.92
C GLU A 99 -3.39 2.60 -14.39
N PHE A 100 -3.59 2.43 -13.08
CA PHE A 100 -3.73 1.12 -12.44
C PHE A 100 -5.16 0.55 -12.53
N GLY A 101 -6.07 1.29 -13.19
CA GLY A 101 -7.46 0.88 -13.41
C GLY A 101 -8.44 1.30 -12.32
N VAL A 102 -8.04 2.19 -11.41
CA VAL A 102 -8.95 2.78 -10.41
C VAL A 102 -9.82 3.84 -11.08
N LYS A 103 -11.13 3.72 -10.96
CA LYS A 103 -12.05 4.74 -11.46
C LYS A 103 -12.25 5.83 -10.41
N LEU A 104 -11.97 7.06 -10.79
CA LEU A 104 -12.00 8.22 -9.92
C LEU A 104 -12.99 9.27 -10.42
N SER A 105 -13.73 9.88 -9.50
CA SER A 105 -14.41 11.15 -9.70
C SER A 105 -13.58 12.24 -9.02
N ILE A 106 -13.14 13.20 -9.82
CA ILE A 106 -12.34 14.32 -9.36
C ILE A 106 -13.27 15.51 -9.19
N GLY A 107 -13.30 16.06 -8.00
CA GLY A 107 -14.06 17.25 -7.64
C GLY A 107 -13.14 18.38 -7.16
N ASN A 108 -13.76 19.41 -6.62
CA ASN A 108 -13.06 20.56 -6.09
C ASN A 108 -12.44 20.24 -4.73
N GLY A 109 -11.12 20.14 -4.66
CA GLY A 109 -10.37 19.79 -3.44
C GLY A 109 -10.50 18.34 -2.99
N SER A 110 -11.12 17.47 -3.78
CA SER A 110 -11.34 16.08 -3.41
C SER A 110 -11.33 15.15 -4.63
N CYS A 111 -11.05 13.89 -4.34
CA CYS A 111 -11.15 12.80 -5.30
C CYS A 111 -11.86 11.63 -4.62
N ARG A 112 -12.74 10.94 -5.34
CA ARG A 112 -13.49 9.80 -4.80
C ARG A 112 -13.40 8.61 -5.74
N VAL A 113 -13.23 7.43 -5.16
CA VAL A 113 -13.32 6.15 -5.88
C VAL A 113 -14.76 5.90 -6.26
N LEU A 114 -15.01 5.55 -7.53
CA LEU A 114 -16.36 5.31 -8.07
C LEU A 114 -16.84 3.87 -7.87
N ASP A 115 -15.94 2.90 -8.00
CA ASP A 115 -16.26 1.49 -7.81
C ASP A 115 -16.14 1.12 -6.32
N GLY A 116 -17.01 0.24 -5.89
CA GLY A 116 -17.12 -0.17 -4.49
C GLY A 116 -18.44 0.27 -3.88
N SER A 117 -18.89 -0.45 -2.88
CA SER A 117 -20.16 -0.20 -2.19
C SER A 117 -19.95 -0.15 -0.68
N PHE A 118 -20.79 0.65 0.01
CA PHE A 118 -20.77 0.68 1.47
C PHE A 118 -20.99 -0.73 2.06
N PRO A 119 -20.22 -1.17 3.08
CA PRO A 119 -19.18 -0.42 3.81
C PRO A 119 -17.76 -0.55 3.23
N MET A 120 -17.56 -1.13 2.06
CA MET A 120 -16.25 -1.43 1.47
C MET A 120 -15.98 -0.58 0.22
N GLN A 121 -16.14 0.72 0.30
CA GLN A 121 -15.88 1.62 -0.84
C GLN A 121 -14.41 1.58 -1.29
N GLY A 122 -13.48 1.37 -0.37
CA GLY A 122 -12.07 1.16 -0.69
C GLY A 122 -11.78 -0.08 -1.55
N ALA A 123 -12.73 -0.98 -1.73
CA ALA A 123 -12.59 -2.11 -2.67
C ALA A 123 -12.32 -1.62 -4.10
N GLY A 124 -12.95 -0.52 -4.51
CA GLY A 124 -12.70 0.10 -5.81
C GLY A 124 -11.29 0.67 -5.99
N LEU A 125 -10.55 0.88 -4.90
CA LEU A 125 -9.12 1.18 -4.93
C LEU A 125 -8.28 -0.10 -4.92
N ILE A 126 -8.56 -0.99 -3.97
CA ILE A 126 -7.69 -2.13 -3.66
C ILE A 126 -7.72 -3.19 -4.77
N HIS A 127 -8.88 -3.54 -5.30
CA HIS A 127 -8.97 -4.60 -6.31
C HIS A 127 -8.23 -4.27 -7.61
N PRO A 128 -8.35 -3.06 -8.18
CA PRO A 128 -7.52 -2.67 -9.33
C PRO A 128 -6.02 -2.69 -9.02
N LEU A 129 -5.59 -2.21 -7.86
CA LEU A 129 -4.19 -2.25 -7.46
C LEU A 129 -3.65 -3.68 -7.35
N VAL A 130 -4.41 -4.61 -6.76
CA VAL A 130 -4.05 -6.04 -6.71
C VAL A 130 -3.92 -6.62 -8.12
N LYS A 131 -4.89 -6.32 -8.98
CA LYS A 131 -4.88 -6.79 -10.37
C LYS A 131 -3.66 -6.25 -11.11
N HIS A 132 -3.37 -4.97 -10.97
CA HIS A 132 -2.21 -4.35 -11.60
C HIS A 132 -0.90 -4.91 -11.06
N ALA A 133 -0.72 -5.02 -9.74
CA ALA A 133 0.47 -5.60 -9.13
C ALA A 133 0.75 -7.02 -9.63
N ARG A 134 -0.30 -7.86 -9.73
CA ARG A 134 -0.19 -9.23 -10.30
C ARG A 134 0.24 -9.20 -11.77
N SER A 135 -0.37 -8.31 -12.58
CA SER A 135 -0.09 -8.24 -14.03
C SER A 135 1.35 -7.84 -14.36
N ILE A 136 2.01 -7.07 -13.48
CA ILE A 136 3.41 -6.67 -13.66
C ILE A 136 4.40 -7.62 -12.97
N GLY A 137 3.91 -8.72 -12.38
CA GLY A 137 4.74 -9.80 -11.84
C GLY A 137 5.15 -9.64 -10.38
N VAL A 138 4.40 -8.90 -9.55
CA VAL A 138 4.56 -8.93 -8.09
C VAL A 138 4.14 -10.31 -7.60
N LYS A 139 5.04 -11.01 -6.90
CA LYS A 139 4.76 -12.31 -6.27
C LYS A 139 4.00 -12.08 -4.96
N MET A 140 2.95 -12.88 -4.71
CA MET A 140 2.10 -12.72 -3.53
C MET A 140 2.20 -13.97 -2.66
N LEU A 141 2.59 -13.78 -1.41
CA LEU A 141 2.63 -14.80 -0.36
C LEU A 141 1.42 -14.59 0.58
N GLU A 142 0.34 -15.22 0.22
CA GLU A 142 -0.95 -15.08 0.90
C GLU A 142 -1.05 -15.99 2.13
N ASN A 143 -1.98 -15.66 3.04
CA ASN A 143 -2.23 -16.38 4.30
C ASN A 143 -0.97 -16.57 5.15
N THR A 144 -0.02 -15.65 5.06
CA THR A 144 1.25 -15.72 5.75
C THR A 144 1.40 -14.57 6.73
N MET A 145 1.40 -14.89 8.01
CA MET A 145 1.61 -13.93 9.08
C MET A 145 3.11 -13.82 9.38
N ILE A 146 3.65 -12.64 9.14
CA ILE A 146 5.03 -12.30 9.53
C ILE A 146 5.02 -11.98 11.02
N THR A 147 5.97 -12.58 11.76
CA THR A 147 6.05 -12.45 13.22
C THR A 147 7.29 -11.72 13.68
N ASP A 148 8.39 -11.80 12.90
CA ASP A 148 9.65 -11.17 13.25
C ASP A 148 10.43 -10.75 12.01
N LEU A 149 11.30 -9.75 12.20
CA LEU A 149 12.26 -9.31 11.20
C LEU A 149 13.62 -9.96 11.44
N LEU A 150 14.31 -10.33 10.39
CA LEU A 150 15.66 -10.88 10.44
C LEU A 150 16.71 -9.80 10.20
N GLY A 151 17.80 -9.85 10.97
CA GLY A 151 18.95 -8.99 10.80
C GLY A 151 19.49 -8.46 12.13
N SER A 152 20.75 -8.02 12.10
CA SER A 152 21.43 -7.38 13.22
C SER A 152 21.90 -6.01 12.76
N GLY A 153 21.17 -4.97 13.14
CA GLY A 153 21.41 -3.59 12.68
C GLY A 153 20.76 -3.26 11.34
N ILE A 154 20.93 -4.13 10.34
CA ILE A 154 20.24 -4.02 9.04
C ILE A 154 19.25 -5.16 8.90
N VAL A 155 18.00 -4.83 8.56
CA VAL A 155 16.96 -5.83 8.30
C VAL A 155 17.21 -6.42 6.91
N ASN A 156 17.35 -7.76 6.86
CA ASN A 156 17.63 -8.52 5.65
C ASN A 156 16.64 -9.67 5.40
N GLY A 157 15.48 -9.61 6.04
CA GLY A 157 14.42 -10.58 5.84
C GLY A 157 13.39 -10.60 6.95
N ALA A 158 12.56 -11.62 6.94
CA ALA A 158 11.52 -11.82 7.94
C ALA A 158 11.22 -13.32 8.12
N VAL A 159 10.61 -13.67 9.27
CA VAL A 159 10.06 -14.99 9.51
C VAL A 159 8.58 -14.91 9.84
N GLY A 160 7.89 -15.99 9.60
CA GLY A 160 6.47 -16.08 9.87
C GLY A 160 5.96 -17.50 9.69
N PHE A 161 4.66 -17.62 9.56
CA PHE A 161 4.01 -18.89 9.31
C PHE A 161 2.75 -18.72 8.46
N ASN A 162 2.41 -19.76 7.70
CA ASN A 162 1.14 -19.82 7.00
C ASN A 162 0.01 -20.05 8.01
N ALA A 163 -0.96 -19.12 8.05
CA ALA A 163 -2.04 -19.10 9.03
C ALA A 163 -3.06 -20.24 8.85
N LEU A 164 -3.05 -20.94 7.70
CA LEU A 164 -4.00 -22.02 7.42
C LEU A 164 -3.46 -23.39 7.83
N ASN A 165 -2.14 -23.62 7.64
CA ASN A 165 -1.55 -24.95 7.85
C ASN A 165 -0.39 -24.97 8.85
N GLY A 166 0.01 -23.81 9.38
CA GLY A 166 1.11 -23.68 10.36
C GLY A 166 2.52 -23.85 9.76
N GLU A 167 2.67 -23.96 8.43
CA GLU A 167 3.98 -24.07 7.79
C GLU A 167 4.83 -22.84 8.10
N ARG A 168 6.02 -23.04 8.65
CA ARG A 168 6.95 -21.96 8.96
C ARG A 168 7.64 -21.46 7.70
N VAL A 169 7.81 -20.14 7.58
CA VAL A 169 8.50 -19.50 6.47
C VAL A 169 9.62 -18.59 6.95
N ALA A 170 10.74 -18.64 6.28
CA ALA A 170 11.84 -17.68 6.39
C ALA A 170 12.04 -17.01 5.03
N ILE A 171 12.08 -15.69 5.01
CA ILE A 171 12.19 -14.90 3.79
C ILE A 171 13.46 -14.06 3.88
N GLY A 172 14.42 -14.30 2.98
CA GLY A 172 15.58 -13.44 2.77
C GLY A 172 15.24 -12.31 1.80
N ALA A 173 15.64 -11.07 2.10
CA ALA A 173 15.40 -9.92 1.25
C ALA A 173 16.53 -8.89 1.37
N ASN A 174 16.85 -8.20 0.28
CA ASN A 174 17.82 -7.10 0.29
C ASN A 174 17.25 -5.84 0.95
N ALA A 175 15.91 -5.65 0.88
CA ALA A 175 15.18 -4.60 1.56
C ALA A 175 13.82 -5.09 2.05
N VAL A 176 13.34 -4.53 3.16
CA VAL A 176 12.03 -4.82 3.74
C VAL A 176 11.24 -3.53 3.93
N VAL A 177 9.99 -3.52 3.48
CA VAL A 177 9.02 -2.43 3.66
C VAL A 177 7.88 -2.92 4.54
N LEU A 178 7.53 -2.13 5.58
CA LEU A 178 6.45 -2.41 6.55
C LEU A 178 5.23 -1.53 6.30
#